data_2cec026a4f6aa4287359660b57c022d9
#
_entry.id   2cec026a4f6aa4287359660b57c022d9
#
_cell.length_a   1.000
_cell.length_b   1.000
_cell.length_c   1.000
_cell.angle_alpha   90.00
_cell.angle_beta   90.00
_cell.angle_gamma   90.00
#
_symmetry.space_group_name_H-M   'P 1'
#
loop_
_entity.id
_entity.type
_entity.pdbx_description
1 polymer ?
#
loop_
_entity_poly.entity_id
_entity_poly.type
_entity_poly.pdbx_seq_one_letter_code
_entity_poly.pdbx_strand_id
1 'polypeptide(L)'
;MKKYRILSPLFLSLTSALLALGSPSILSAQQPELVYRLGLEQRPTSPTSWGQGAARITTLQPESPATRAGLRLGDLLLSIDGVGTAGLSAREVDELLQRPTGKHLVTLRRLGQPKPETLLLIPEAKSRAARTERELARAYAAYSPEDQAEWPLSYQLSYQVQPGFDFATVRRYAFAPSSEQNRELDDALYSMIARQLQALGLQEDKAAPDLIIECYYELQPTASPRLDAAKPAQSLRYHPEEERVQFLPIIPEAGPDEGSYQVKLSVQMTRPTDPQRPVWLAETREGLSEPMTLKDFARYTLPVLLRPFPFAPSGSRQHFTARRSRYLYTGLHYALQDLGRVVEVEEASPAFAAGLQPGDRILAINGRTLGDTDLTRLSEEHRRFVRETESYREVGPLGYWSPKAYGALRKAFASQPYSYLFAFRPYVSEESGGLLTLEIERSGERYTLQLQPELRQESTLIPLDQ
;
A
#
# COMPACT_ATOMS: atom_id res chain seq x y z
N MET A 1 19.55 -72.30 -29.32
CA MET A 1 18.90 -73.20 -30.27
C MET A 1 17.62 -72.56 -30.78
N LYS A 2 17.46 -72.57 -32.14
CA LYS A 2 16.31 -72.20 -33.02
C LYS A 2 15.95 -70.70 -33.00
N LYS A 3 16.36 -69.81 -33.98
CA LYS A 3 16.20 -69.73 -35.43
C LYS A 3 14.74 -69.91 -35.94
N TYR A 4 14.21 -68.83 -36.55
CA TYR A 4 13.55 -68.75 -37.88
C TYR A 4 12.99 -67.29 -37.96
N ARG A 5 13.49 -66.40 -38.84
CA ARG A 5 13.35 -66.18 -40.30
C ARG A 5 11.96 -65.67 -40.73
N ILE A 6 11.93 -64.38 -41.06
CA ILE A 6 11.77 -63.74 -42.38
C ILE A 6 10.43 -64.04 -43.09
N LEU A 7 9.71 -62.94 -43.40
CA LEU A 7 9.17 -62.71 -44.76
C LEU A 7 8.50 -61.32 -44.87
N SER A 8 9.11 -60.45 -45.67
CA SER A 8 8.38 -59.41 -46.44
C SER A 8 7.77 -60.01 -47.71
N PRO A 9 6.74 -59.42 -48.28
CA PRO A 9 6.89 -58.71 -49.53
C PRO A 9 6.04 -57.41 -49.64
N LEU A 10 6.63 -56.35 -50.19
CA LEU A 10 6.47 -55.86 -51.58
C LEU A 10 5.11 -55.25 -51.98
N PHE A 11 5.17 -53.96 -52.26
CA PHE A 11 4.54 -53.17 -53.34
C PHE A 11 3.01 -53.19 -53.54
N LEU A 12 2.43 -51.98 -53.34
CA LEU A 12 1.69 -51.35 -54.47
C LEU A 12 1.62 -49.80 -54.22
N SER A 13 2.20 -49.09 -55.15
CA SER A 13 2.04 -47.68 -55.39
C SER A 13 0.63 -47.37 -55.86
N LEU A 14 -0.03 -46.39 -55.18
CA LEU A 14 -1.11 -45.65 -55.83
C LEU A 14 -0.94 -44.18 -55.50
N THR A 15 -0.52 -43.44 -56.50
CA THR A 15 -0.62 -42.00 -56.62
C THR A 15 -2.09 -41.59 -56.56
N SER A 16 -2.40 -40.70 -55.58
CA SER A 16 -3.59 -39.87 -55.71
C SER A 16 -3.27 -38.48 -55.13
N ALA A 17 -3.44 -37.55 -56.03
CA ALA A 17 -3.21 -36.14 -55.89
C ALA A 17 -4.12 -35.51 -54.85
N LEU A 18 -3.53 -34.57 -54.13
CA LEU A 18 -4.04 -33.28 -53.70
C LEU A 18 -5.47 -33.10 -53.25
N LEU A 19 -5.55 -32.60 -52.09
CA LEU A 19 -6.32 -31.37 -51.82
C LEU A 19 -5.65 -30.68 -50.65
N ALA A 20 -4.91 -29.62 -50.96
CA ALA A 20 -4.42 -28.66 -49.95
C ALA A 20 -5.63 -27.91 -49.44
N LEU A 21 -6.30 -28.48 -48.47
CA LEU A 21 -7.17 -27.72 -47.57
C LEU A 21 -6.27 -27.08 -46.54
N GLY A 22 -6.09 -25.77 -46.69
CA GLY A 22 -5.45 -24.95 -45.70
C GLY A 22 -6.06 -25.21 -44.33
N SER A 23 -5.30 -25.85 -43.46
CA SER A 23 -5.63 -25.90 -42.04
C SER A 23 -5.77 -24.46 -41.56
N PRO A 24 -6.94 -24.05 -41.02
CA PRO A 24 -6.98 -22.80 -40.33
C PRO A 24 -5.96 -22.91 -39.20
N SER A 25 -4.95 -22.06 -39.21
CA SER A 25 -4.08 -21.85 -38.09
C SER A 25 -5.01 -21.45 -36.94
N ILE A 26 -5.35 -22.42 -36.10
CA ILE A 26 -5.96 -22.15 -34.81
C ILE A 26 -4.87 -21.36 -34.09
N LEU A 27 -4.99 -20.04 -34.14
CA LEU A 27 -4.32 -19.17 -33.21
C LEU A 27 -4.68 -19.73 -31.85
N SER A 28 -3.77 -20.51 -31.29
CA SER A 28 -3.83 -20.91 -29.87
C SER A 28 -3.86 -19.62 -29.10
N ALA A 29 -5.05 -19.20 -28.71
CA ALA A 29 -5.19 -18.12 -27.76
C ALA A 29 -4.41 -18.57 -26.52
N GLN A 30 -3.20 -18.06 -26.37
CA GLN A 30 -2.42 -18.27 -25.14
C GLN A 30 -3.36 -17.92 -23.99
N GLN A 31 -3.71 -18.90 -23.19
CA GLN A 31 -4.48 -18.65 -21.99
C GLN A 31 -3.77 -17.56 -21.20
N PRO A 32 -4.47 -16.51 -20.79
CA PRO A 32 -3.83 -15.43 -20.06
C PRO A 32 -3.14 -16.00 -18.82
N GLU A 33 -1.86 -15.70 -18.68
CA GLU A 33 -1.10 -16.09 -17.49
C GLU A 33 -1.76 -15.46 -16.26
N LEU A 34 -2.28 -16.30 -15.36
CA LEU A 34 -2.97 -15.86 -14.16
C LEU A 34 -1.95 -15.61 -13.04
N VAL A 35 -2.15 -14.52 -12.33
CA VAL A 35 -1.43 -14.19 -11.09
C VAL A 35 -2.43 -14.26 -9.95
N TYR A 36 -2.07 -14.97 -8.90
CA TYR A 36 -2.88 -15.09 -7.70
C TYR A 36 -2.53 -13.96 -6.72
N ARG A 37 -3.51 -13.15 -6.37
CA ARG A 37 -3.32 -11.99 -5.50
C ARG A 37 -4.11 -12.15 -4.20
N LEU A 38 -3.47 -11.82 -3.10
CA LEU A 38 -4.07 -11.79 -1.76
C LEU A 38 -4.27 -10.38 -1.24
N GLY A 39 -3.53 -9.39 -1.78
CA GLY A 39 -3.59 -8.00 -1.33
C GLY A 39 -2.96 -7.79 0.04
N LEU A 40 -1.89 -8.49 0.34
CA LEU A 40 -1.10 -8.35 1.56
C LEU A 40 0.39 -8.20 1.24
N GLU A 41 1.11 -7.55 2.16
CA GLU A 41 2.58 -7.62 2.23
C GLU A 41 2.97 -8.11 3.62
N GLN A 42 4.06 -8.85 3.68
CA GLN A 42 4.56 -9.44 4.89
C GLN A 42 6.08 -9.27 5.01
N ARG A 43 6.59 -9.36 6.23
CA ARG A 43 8.03 -9.28 6.52
C ARG A 43 8.39 -10.27 7.63
N PRO A 44 9.57 -10.88 7.58
CA PRO A 44 10.04 -11.70 8.67
C PRO A 44 10.25 -10.83 9.92
N THR A 45 9.98 -11.41 11.08
CA THR A 45 10.29 -10.78 12.37
C THR A 45 11.69 -11.20 12.84
N SER A 46 12.28 -10.42 13.76
CA SER A 46 13.52 -10.84 14.42
C SER A 46 13.30 -12.16 15.19
N PRO A 47 14.26 -13.09 15.15
CA PRO A 47 14.20 -14.33 15.94
C PRO A 47 14.07 -14.08 17.46
N THR A 48 14.56 -12.96 17.95
CA THR A 48 14.51 -12.57 19.36
C THR A 48 13.24 -11.81 19.76
N SER A 49 12.40 -11.42 18.77
CA SER A 49 11.12 -10.77 19.02
C SER A 49 10.00 -11.75 19.34
N TRP A 50 8.84 -11.25 19.74
CA TRP A 50 7.64 -12.06 19.95
C TRP A 50 7.28 -12.94 18.74
N GLY A 51 7.58 -12.52 17.54
CA GLY A 51 7.34 -13.27 16.30
C GLY A 51 8.28 -14.45 16.07
N GLN A 52 9.42 -14.51 16.77
CA GLN A 52 10.40 -15.61 16.69
C GLN A 52 10.80 -15.97 15.24
N GLY A 53 10.95 -14.98 14.39
CA GLY A 53 11.31 -15.17 12.98
C GLY A 53 10.13 -15.46 12.05
N ALA A 54 8.90 -15.59 12.55
CA ALA A 54 7.72 -15.76 11.70
C ALA A 54 7.43 -14.49 10.87
N ALA A 55 6.77 -14.67 9.74
CA ALA A 55 6.36 -13.55 8.89
C ALA A 55 5.23 -12.76 9.54
N ARG A 56 5.35 -11.42 9.56
CA ARG A 56 4.35 -10.49 10.07
C ARG A 56 3.66 -9.77 8.92
N ILE A 57 2.35 -9.61 8.98
CA ILE A 57 1.59 -8.79 8.04
C ILE A 57 1.92 -7.32 8.28
N THR A 58 2.46 -6.64 7.28
CA THR A 58 2.86 -5.23 7.33
C THR A 58 1.94 -4.30 6.55
N THR A 59 1.27 -4.83 5.53
CA THR A 59 0.33 -4.07 4.69
C THR A 59 -0.84 -4.96 4.31
N LEU A 60 -2.04 -4.39 4.32
CA LEU A 60 -3.26 -5.00 3.80
C LEU A 60 -3.95 -4.01 2.86
N GLN A 61 -4.35 -4.50 1.70
CA GLN A 61 -5.18 -3.70 0.80
C GLN A 61 -6.64 -3.79 1.25
N PRO A 62 -7.36 -2.67 1.27
CA PRO A 62 -8.81 -2.68 1.52
C PRO A 62 -9.52 -3.64 0.55
N GLU A 63 -10.57 -4.29 1.02
CA GLU A 63 -11.43 -5.18 0.22
C GLU A 63 -10.70 -6.34 -0.48
N SER A 64 -9.47 -6.61 -0.10
CA SER A 64 -8.66 -7.71 -0.66
C SER A 64 -9.10 -9.08 -0.12
N PRO A 65 -8.72 -10.19 -0.79
CA PRO A 65 -8.92 -11.53 -0.26
C PRO A 65 -8.39 -11.72 1.17
N ALA A 66 -7.24 -11.12 1.49
CA ALA A 66 -6.67 -11.18 2.83
C ALA A 66 -7.54 -10.49 3.88
N THR A 67 -8.05 -9.29 3.58
CA THR A 67 -8.96 -8.57 4.50
C THR A 67 -10.31 -9.26 4.63
N ARG A 68 -10.88 -9.77 3.53
CA ARG A 68 -12.13 -10.55 3.57
C ARG A 68 -12.00 -11.84 4.38
N ALA A 69 -10.82 -12.47 4.37
CA ALA A 69 -10.53 -13.64 5.18
C ALA A 69 -10.32 -13.32 6.68
N GLY A 70 -10.25 -12.04 7.05
CA GLY A 70 -10.10 -11.61 8.43
C GLY A 70 -8.66 -11.43 8.90
N LEU A 71 -7.67 -11.38 7.99
CA LEU A 71 -6.30 -10.99 8.33
C LEU A 71 -6.24 -9.54 8.79
N ARG A 72 -5.33 -9.25 9.72
CA ARG A 72 -5.10 -7.92 10.29
C ARG A 72 -3.64 -7.52 10.23
N LEU A 73 -3.38 -6.23 10.24
CA LEU A 73 -2.02 -5.72 10.39
C LEU A 73 -1.42 -6.22 11.70
N GLY A 74 -0.16 -6.67 11.65
CA GLY A 74 0.54 -7.21 12.81
C GLY A 74 0.30 -8.70 13.07
N ASP A 75 -0.62 -9.37 12.37
CA ASP A 75 -0.77 -10.83 12.48
C ASP A 75 0.55 -11.53 12.12
N LEU A 76 0.91 -12.54 12.89
CA LEU A 76 2.05 -13.42 12.65
C LEU A 76 1.56 -14.65 11.88
N LEU A 77 2.04 -14.86 10.69
CA LEU A 77 1.82 -16.07 9.92
C LEU A 77 2.76 -17.15 10.46
N LEU A 78 2.24 -18.11 11.20
CA LEU A 78 3.03 -19.22 11.75
C LEU A 78 3.31 -20.29 10.70
N SER A 79 2.31 -20.61 9.87
CA SER A 79 2.45 -21.53 8.75
C SER A 79 1.48 -21.21 7.61
N ILE A 80 1.87 -21.61 6.40
CA ILE A 80 1.08 -21.53 5.17
C ILE A 80 1.05 -22.94 4.60
N ASP A 81 -0.13 -23.53 4.44
CA ASP A 81 -0.33 -24.91 3.94
C ASP A 81 0.55 -25.95 4.68
N GLY A 82 0.71 -25.76 6.00
CA GLY A 82 1.52 -26.61 6.85
C GLY A 82 3.03 -26.33 6.82
N VAL A 83 3.50 -25.41 5.98
CA VAL A 83 4.91 -24.97 5.95
C VAL A 83 5.11 -23.83 6.93
N GLY A 84 6.00 -23.99 7.91
CA GLY A 84 6.35 -22.94 8.88
C GLY A 84 7.02 -21.74 8.20
N THR A 85 6.72 -20.52 8.64
CA THR A 85 7.30 -19.29 8.05
C THR A 85 8.53 -18.81 8.82
N ALA A 86 8.77 -19.30 10.02
CA ALA A 86 9.90 -18.88 10.84
C ALA A 86 11.23 -19.18 10.14
N GLY A 87 12.05 -18.13 9.98
CA GLY A 87 13.35 -18.21 9.31
C GLY A 87 13.30 -18.12 7.77
N LEU A 88 12.11 -18.02 7.18
CA LEU A 88 11.96 -17.77 5.75
C LEU A 88 12.15 -16.27 5.45
N SER A 89 12.74 -15.99 4.31
CA SER A 89 12.77 -14.63 3.75
C SER A 89 11.37 -14.19 3.27
N ALA A 90 11.16 -12.89 3.13
CA ALA A 90 9.90 -12.37 2.58
C ALA A 90 9.55 -12.98 1.22
N ARG A 91 10.56 -13.16 0.36
CA ARG A 91 10.38 -13.78 -0.96
C ARG A 91 9.90 -15.22 -0.87
N GLU A 92 10.49 -16.04 0.02
CA GLU A 92 10.08 -17.44 0.18
C GLU A 92 8.64 -17.55 0.70
N VAL A 93 8.25 -16.65 1.60
CA VAL A 93 6.85 -16.58 2.07
C VAL A 93 5.91 -16.16 0.95
N ASP A 94 6.30 -15.18 0.12
CA ASP A 94 5.51 -14.78 -1.05
C ASP A 94 5.37 -15.92 -2.06
N GLU A 95 6.42 -16.70 -2.29
CA GLU A 95 6.38 -17.89 -3.15
C GLU A 95 5.41 -18.95 -2.62
N LEU A 96 5.28 -19.11 -1.28
CA LEU A 96 4.25 -19.97 -0.69
C LEU A 96 2.83 -19.46 -0.97
N LEU A 97 2.60 -18.15 -0.80
CA LEU A 97 1.31 -17.50 -0.98
C LEU A 97 0.87 -17.39 -2.45
N GLN A 98 1.82 -17.47 -3.38
CA GLN A 98 1.55 -17.39 -4.82
C GLN A 98 1.37 -18.76 -5.49
N ARG A 99 1.44 -19.87 -4.74
CA ARG A 99 1.21 -21.21 -5.30
C ARG A 99 -0.19 -21.29 -5.90
N PRO A 100 -0.35 -21.88 -7.08
CA PRO A 100 -1.65 -21.95 -7.78
C PRO A 100 -2.55 -23.04 -7.18
N THR A 101 -2.76 -22.99 -5.88
CA THR A 101 -3.57 -24.01 -5.17
C THR A 101 -5.05 -23.65 -5.09
N GLY A 102 -5.43 -22.45 -5.52
CA GLY A 102 -6.80 -21.94 -5.41
C GLY A 102 -7.22 -21.56 -3.98
N LYS A 103 -6.51 -22.02 -2.96
CA LYS A 103 -6.74 -21.71 -1.54
C LYS A 103 -5.50 -21.97 -0.72
N HIS A 104 -5.32 -21.23 0.38
CA HIS A 104 -4.27 -21.46 1.36
C HIS A 104 -4.85 -21.59 2.76
N LEU A 105 -4.38 -22.55 3.52
CA LEU A 105 -4.64 -22.65 4.96
C LEU A 105 -3.51 -21.94 5.70
N VAL A 106 -3.85 -20.84 6.37
CA VAL A 106 -2.88 -20.03 7.10
C VAL A 106 -3.14 -20.14 8.59
N THR A 107 -2.16 -20.62 9.33
CA THR A 107 -2.18 -20.59 10.80
C THR A 107 -1.48 -19.34 11.27
N LEU A 108 -2.13 -18.58 12.11
CA LEU A 108 -1.63 -17.28 12.58
C LEU A 108 -1.68 -17.17 14.11
N ARG A 109 -0.84 -16.30 14.64
CA ARG A 109 -0.89 -15.79 16.02
C ARG A 109 -1.19 -14.30 15.99
N ARG A 110 -2.06 -13.88 16.87
CA ARG A 110 -2.55 -12.49 16.92
C ARG A 110 -2.36 -11.90 18.31
N LEU A 111 -2.11 -10.61 18.35
CA LEU A 111 -2.14 -9.83 19.58
C LEU A 111 -3.47 -10.08 20.33
N GLY A 112 -3.40 -10.35 21.62
CA GLY A 112 -4.58 -10.60 22.46
C GLY A 112 -5.27 -11.95 22.24
N GLN A 113 -4.73 -12.85 21.42
CA GLN A 113 -5.27 -14.19 21.19
C GLN A 113 -4.23 -15.27 21.53
N PRO A 114 -4.32 -15.90 22.72
CA PRO A 114 -3.33 -16.89 23.17
C PRO A 114 -3.28 -18.15 22.30
N LYS A 115 -4.40 -18.50 21.67
CA LYS A 115 -4.46 -19.69 20.81
C LYS A 115 -4.27 -19.27 19.34
N PRO A 116 -3.42 -19.99 18.59
CA PRO A 116 -3.35 -19.81 17.15
C PRO A 116 -4.71 -20.00 16.48
N GLU A 117 -4.96 -19.25 15.43
CA GLU A 117 -6.14 -19.33 14.60
C GLU A 117 -5.76 -19.83 13.21
N THR A 118 -6.63 -20.58 12.56
CA THR A 118 -6.43 -21.00 11.17
C THR A 118 -7.49 -20.38 10.29
N LEU A 119 -7.04 -19.66 9.26
CA LEU A 119 -7.89 -19.01 8.27
C LEU A 119 -7.72 -19.65 6.90
N LEU A 120 -8.79 -19.62 6.12
CA LEU A 120 -8.78 -20.02 4.72
C LEU A 120 -8.64 -18.73 3.86
N LEU A 121 -7.53 -18.61 3.14
CA LEU A 121 -7.32 -17.56 2.16
C LEU A 121 -7.63 -18.09 0.76
N ILE A 122 -8.49 -17.40 0.04
CA ILE A 122 -8.83 -17.72 -1.35
C ILE A 122 -8.25 -16.59 -2.21
N PRO A 123 -7.10 -16.82 -2.89
CA PRO A 123 -6.51 -15.81 -3.76
C PRO A 123 -7.43 -15.46 -4.91
N GLU A 124 -7.41 -14.22 -5.31
CA GLU A 124 -8.07 -13.75 -6.51
C GLU A 124 -7.17 -13.99 -7.72
N ALA A 125 -7.64 -14.81 -8.66
CA ALA A 125 -6.94 -15.05 -9.91
C ALA A 125 -7.17 -13.86 -10.85
N LYS A 126 -6.10 -13.12 -11.19
CA LYS A 126 -6.17 -11.99 -12.14
C LYS A 126 -5.27 -12.25 -13.34
N SER A 127 -5.70 -11.82 -14.51
CA SER A 127 -4.84 -11.84 -15.67
C SER A 127 -3.59 -10.97 -15.42
N ARG A 128 -2.41 -11.54 -15.67
CA ARG A 128 -1.14 -10.79 -15.56
C ARG A 128 -1.10 -9.58 -16.50
N ALA A 129 -1.81 -9.66 -17.61
CA ALA A 129 -1.92 -8.58 -18.59
C ALA A 129 -2.91 -7.47 -18.17
N ALA A 130 -3.82 -7.75 -17.23
CA ALA A 130 -4.80 -6.78 -16.76
C ALA A 130 -4.19 -5.80 -15.73
N ARG A 131 -4.64 -4.55 -15.79
CA ARG A 131 -4.27 -3.49 -14.83
C ARG A 131 -5.52 -2.82 -14.30
N THR A 132 -5.54 -2.64 -12.98
CA THR A 132 -6.57 -1.87 -12.31
C THR A 132 -6.33 -0.38 -12.44
N GLU A 133 -7.35 0.42 -12.27
CA GLU A 133 -7.25 1.89 -12.25
C GLU A 133 -6.27 2.39 -11.20
N ARG A 134 -6.25 1.76 -10.02
CA ARG A 134 -5.26 2.02 -8.96
C ARG A 134 -3.81 1.81 -9.42
N GLU A 135 -3.55 0.69 -10.10
CA GLU A 135 -2.21 0.39 -10.63
C GLU A 135 -1.79 1.37 -11.71
N LEU A 136 -2.72 1.76 -12.59
CA LEU A 136 -2.48 2.76 -13.63
C LEU A 136 -2.23 4.16 -13.01
N ALA A 137 -3.04 4.57 -12.05
CA ALA A 137 -2.85 5.84 -11.35
C ALA A 137 -1.47 5.89 -10.67
N ARG A 138 -1.05 4.81 -10.03
CA ARG A 138 0.29 4.70 -9.42
C ARG A 138 1.42 4.77 -10.43
N ALA A 139 1.28 4.06 -11.54
CA ALA A 139 2.31 4.03 -12.59
C ALA A 139 2.51 5.39 -13.26
N TYR A 140 1.47 6.21 -13.33
CA TYR A 140 1.46 7.48 -14.07
C TYR A 140 1.29 8.72 -13.18
N ALA A 141 1.60 8.59 -11.90
CA ALA A 141 1.55 9.69 -10.92
C ALA A 141 2.31 10.95 -11.36
N ALA A 142 3.36 10.79 -12.15
CA ALA A 142 4.15 11.91 -12.65
C ALA A 142 3.37 12.86 -13.56
N TYR A 143 2.26 12.40 -14.16
CA TYR A 143 1.40 13.25 -14.99
C TYR A 143 0.38 14.06 -14.16
N SER A 144 0.11 13.61 -12.96
CA SER A 144 -0.81 14.29 -12.06
C SER A 144 -0.28 14.23 -10.62
N PRO A 145 0.63 15.15 -10.25
CA PRO A 145 1.19 15.17 -8.89
C PRO A 145 0.13 15.34 -7.81
N GLU A 146 -1.05 15.89 -8.17
CA GLU A 146 -2.18 16.03 -7.26
C GLU A 146 -2.95 14.71 -7.06
N ASP A 147 -2.89 13.79 -8.04
CA ASP A 147 -3.64 12.55 -8.01
C ASP A 147 -2.90 11.43 -7.31
N GLN A 148 -1.59 11.42 -7.45
CA GLN A 148 -0.76 10.46 -6.73
C GLN A 148 0.57 11.11 -6.35
N ALA A 149 1.00 10.87 -5.13
CA ALA A 149 2.28 11.32 -4.63
C ALA A 149 2.92 10.25 -3.72
N GLU A 150 4.22 10.16 -3.81
CA GLU A 150 5.05 9.38 -2.90
C GLU A 150 6.08 10.30 -2.26
N TRP A 151 6.13 10.26 -0.92
CA TRP A 151 7.06 11.10 -0.16
C TRP A 151 7.94 10.22 0.73
N PRO A 152 9.25 10.32 0.61
CA PRO A 152 10.14 9.72 1.57
C PRO A 152 10.04 10.49 2.89
N LEU A 153 9.84 9.76 3.96
CA LEU A 153 9.76 10.29 5.32
C LEU A 153 10.81 9.63 6.19
N SER A 154 11.39 10.40 7.09
CA SER A 154 12.35 9.90 8.07
C SER A 154 11.98 10.40 9.45
N TYR A 155 11.94 9.48 10.42
CA TYR A 155 11.62 9.77 11.82
C TYR A 155 12.74 9.26 12.73
N GLN A 156 13.10 10.02 13.75
CA GLN A 156 13.97 9.53 14.81
C GLN A 156 13.12 8.76 15.84
N LEU A 157 13.06 7.44 15.68
CA LEU A 157 12.26 6.55 16.51
C LEU A 157 13.11 5.41 17.00
N SER A 158 13.12 5.19 18.31
CA SER A 158 13.79 4.07 18.95
C SER A 158 12.80 3.19 19.71
N TYR A 159 13.08 1.91 19.75
CA TYR A 159 12.17 0.93 20.33
C TYR A 159 12.92 -0.05 21.20
N GLN A 160 12.25 -0.49 22.26
CA GLN A 160 12.71 -1.59 23.11
C GLN A 160 11.53 -2.52 23.38
N VAL A 161 11.82 -3.81 23.40
CA VAL A 161 10.84 -4.85 23.77
C VAL A 161 11.48 -5.82 24.73
N GLN A 162 10.74 -6.23 25.74
CA GLN A 162 11.21 -7.27 26.68
C GLN A 162 11.30 -8.61 25.95
N PRO A 163 12.48 -9.22 25.86
CA PRO A 163 12.63 -10.54 25.25
C PRO A 163 11.76 -11.59 25.95
N GLY A 164 11.11 -12.45 25.15
CA GLY A 164 10.29 -13.54 25.68
C GLY A 164 8.93 -13.15 26.24
N PHE A 165 8.54 -11.87 26.19
CA PHE A 165 7.19 -11.48 26.58
C PHE A 165 6.18 -11.92 25.52
N ASP A 166 5.10 -12.60 25.95
CA ASP A 166 4.06 -13.11 25.04
C ASP A 166 2.89 -12.12 24.93
N PHE A 167 2.92 -11.31 23.89
CA PHE A 167 1.87 -10.34 23.59
C PHE A 167 0.53 -10.99 23.18
N ALA A 168 0.47 -12.28 22.91
CA ALA A 168 -0.80 -12.98 22.67
C ALA A 168 -1.71 -12.95 23.92
N THR A 169 -1.14 -12.78 25.11
CA THR A 169 -1.90 -12.71 26.36
C THR A 169 -2.46 -11.33 26.67
N VAL A 170 -2.01 -10.28 25.96
CA VAL A 170 -2.39 -8.88 26.21
C VAL A 170 -3.72 -8.55 25.52
N ARG A 171 -4.76 -8.25 26.28
CA ARG A 171 -6.09 -7.88 25.78
C ARG A 171 -6.57 -6.54 26.25
N ARG A 172 -6.12 -6.13 27.45
CA ARG A 172 -6.62 -4.97 28.15
C ARG A 172 -5.49 -4.06 28.58
N TYR A 173 -5.76 -2.78 28.56
CA TYR A 173 -4.83 -1.78 29.02
C TYR A 173 -5.52 -0.74 29.89
N ALA A 174 -4.75 -0.03 30.70
CA ALA A 174 -5.17 1.20 31.35
C ALA A 174 -4.07 2.24 31.22
N PHE A 175 -4.42 3.49 31.32
CA PHE A 175 -3.45 4.59 31.39
C PHE A 175 -3.03 4.83 32.84
N ALA A 176 -1.79 5.23 33.02
CA ALA A 176 -1.32 5.77 34.29
C ALA A 176 -2.11 7.05 34.66
N PRO A 177 -2.26 7.38 35.96
CA PRO A 177 -2.94 8.59 36.37
C PRO A 177 -2.28 9.84 35.78
N SER A 178 -3.07 10.72 35.17
CA SER A 178 -2.61 12.02 34.68
C SER A 178 -2.24 12.95 35.86
N SER A 179 -1.25 13.80 35.66
CA SER A 179 -0.97 14.88 36.59
C SER A 179 -2.06 15.96 36.54
N GLU A 180 -2.37 16.61 37.67
CA GLU A 180 -3.36 17.70 37.69
C GLU A 180 -2.96 18.87 36.78
N GLN A 181 -1.66 19.14 36.69
CA GLN A 181 -1.12 20.25 35.90
C GLN A 181 -1.21 20.04 34.39
N ASN A 182 -1.15 18.79 33.92
CA ASN A 182 -1.07 18.46 32.52
C ASN A 182 -2.28 17.65 31.99
N ARG A 183 -3.36 17.59 32.81
CA ARG A 183 -4.52 16.73 32.52
C ARG A 183 -5.06 16.85 31.09
N GLU A 184 -5.23 18.06 30.59
CA GLU A 184 -5.77 18.28 29.25
C GLU A 184 -4.83 17.71 28.15
N LEU A 185 -3.53 17.86 28.30
CA LEU A 185 -2.54 17.32 27.38
C LEU A 185 -2.49 15.79 27.48
N ASP A 186 -2.42 15.24 28.71
CA ASP A 186 -2.41 13.80 28.94
C ASP A 186 -3.67 13.14 28.33
N ASP A 187 -4.85 13.70 28.57
CA ASP A 187 -6.12 13.19 28.03
C ASP A 187 -6.11 13.20 26.48
N ALA A 188 -5.53 14.24 25.87
CA ALA A 188 -5.40 14.32 24.44
C ALA A 188 -4.43 13.25 23.88
N LEU A 189 -3.27 13.06 24.51
CA LEU A 189 -2.29 12.04 24.14
C LEU A 189 -2.85 10.64 24.35
N TYR A 190 -3.48 10.38 25.49
CA TYR A 190 -4.11 9.08 25.80
C TYR A 190 -5.22 8.74 24.80
N SER A 191 -6.02 9.73 24.40
CA SER A 191 -7.04 9.52 23.36
C SER A 191 -6.43 9.12 22.01
N MET A 192 -5.28 9.70 21.63
CA MET A 192 -4.58 9.31 20.41
C MET A 192 -4.01 7.89 20.51
N ILE A 193 -3.41 7.54 21.65
CA ILE A 193 -2.87 6.21 21.91
C ILE A 193 -4.01 5.17 21.92
N ALA A 194 -5.11 5.47 22.63
CA ALA A 194 -6.26 4.57 22.73
C ALA A 194 -6.81 4.18 21.37
N ARG A 195 -6.97 5.13 20.44
CA ARG A 195 -7.42 4.86 19.07
C ARG A 195 -6.53 3.85 18.35
N GLN A 196 -5.21 3.96 18.49
CA GLN A 196 -4.27 3.02 17.86
C GLN A 196 -4.39 1.61 18.47
N LEU A 197 -4.49 1.51 19.80
CA LEU A 197 -4.60 0.23 20.49
C LEU A 197 -5.96 -0.44 20.25
N GLN A 198 -7.04 0.33 20.19
CA GLN A 198 -8.37 -0.18 19.85
C GLN A 198 -8.42 -0.71 18.41
N ALA A 199 -7.75 -0.06 17.46
CA ALA A 199 -7.60 -0.58 16.11
C ALA A 199 -6.85 -1.92 16.04
N LEU A 200 -5.98 -2.20 17.02
CA LEU A 200 -5.32 -3.49 17.20
C LEU A 200 -6.18 -4.51 17.98
N GLY A 201 -7.37 -4.13 18.45
CA GLY A 201 -8.30 -4.98 19.18
C GLY A 201 -8.11 -5.01 20.69
N LEU A 202 -7.27 -4.13 21.24
CA LEU A 202 -7.13 -4.01 22.69
C LEU A 202 -8.25 -3.14 23.30
N GLN A 203 -8.62 -3.43 24.53
CA GLN A 203 -9.70 -2.75 25.24
C GLN A 203 -9.16 -2.01 26.48
N GLU A 204 -9.68 -0.81 26.73
CA GLU A 204 -9.40 -0.12 27.97
C GLU A 204 -10.17 -0.76 29.13
N ASP A 205 -9.46 -1.15 30.18
CA ASP A 205 -10.03 -1.72 31.40
C ASP A 205 -9.19 -1.27 32.62
N LYS A 206 -9.72 -0.31 33.36
CA LYS A 206 -9.05 0.25 34.55
C LYS A 206 -9.03 -0.70 35.75
N ALA A 207 -9.95 -1.68 35.79
CA ALA A 207 -10.09 -2.58 36.92
C ALA A 207 -9.08 -3.74 36.87
N ALA A 208 -8.83 -4.28 35.67
CA ALA A 208 -7.97 -5.44 35.50
C ALA A 208 -7.15 -5.35 34.20
N PRO A 209 -6.28 -4.36 34.05
CA PRO A 209 -5.46 -4.19 32.86
C PRO A 209 -4.35 -5.25 32.80
N ASP A 210 -3.99 -5.68 31.59
CA ASP A 210 -2.81 -6.50 31.34
C ASP A 210 -1.57 -5.62 31.18
N LEU A 211 -1.77 -4.36 30.71
CA LEU A 211 -0.74 -3.35 30.56
C LEU A 211 -1.17 -2.03 31.19
N ILE A 212 -0.21 -1.34 31.80
CA ILE A 212 -0.29 0.08 32.17
C ILE A 212 0.50 0.88 31.14
N ILE A 213 -0.12 1.91 30.59
CA ILE A 213 0.47 2.78 29.57
C ILE A 213 0.77 4.14 30.19
N GLU A 214 1.98 4.59 29.98
CA GLU A 214 2.47 5.88 30.44
C GLU A 214 3.10 6.62 29.26
N CYS A 215 2.81 7.91 29.16
CA CYS A 215 3.35 8.78 28.12
C CYS A 215 4.22 9.85 28.79
N TYR A 216 5.49 9.89 28.40
CA TYR A 216 6.42 10.92 28.85
C TYR A 216 6.69 11.89 27.72
N TYR A 217 6.72 13.16 28.03
CA TYR A 217 6.96 14.20 27.03
C TYR A 217 7.71 15.39 27.64
N GLU A 218 8.48 16.03 26.78
CA GLU A 218 9.27 17.19 27.15
C GLU A 218 9.41 18.12 25.94
N LEU A 219 9.30 19.41 26.14
CA LEU A 219 9.59 20.43 25.16
C LEU A 219 10.44 21.51 25.84
N GLN A 220 11.67 21.64 25.40
CA GLN A 220 12.61 22.58 26.02
C GLN A 220 13.29 23.46 24.96
N PRO A 221 13.57 24.75 25.24
CA PRO A 221 14.50 25.53 24.45
C PRO A 221 15.91 24.94 24.57
N THR A 222 16.67 24.91 23.47
CA THR A 222 18.07 24.48 23.51
C THR A 222 19.00 25.62 23.95
N ALA A 223 20.12 25.27 24.53
CA ALA A 223 21.12 26.28 25.00
C ALA A 223 21.83 26.99 23.84
N SER A 224 21.76 26.47 22.63
CA SER A 224 22.43 27.02 21.46
C SER A 224 21.45 27.13 20.29
N PRO A 225 20.57 28.15 20.28
CA PRO A 225 19.68 28.36 19.16
C PRO A 225 20.49 28.62 17.88
N ARG A 226 20.18 27.95 16.80
CA ARG A 226 20.71 28.30 15.47
C ARG A 226 20.11 29.62 15.03
N LEU A 227 20.87 30.71 15.17
CA LEU A 227 20.43 32.07 14.84
C LEU A 227 20.56 32.41 13.35
N ASP A 228 21.21 31.59 12.52
CA ASP A 228 21.67 31.99 11.17
C ASP A 228 21.03 31.23 9.99
N ALA A 229 19.95 30.52 10.18
CA ALA A 229 19.29 29.88 9.04
C ALA A 229 18.41 30.91 8.29
N ALA A 230 18.83 31.30 7.10
CA ALA A 230 18.04 32.17 6.21
C ALA A 230 16.64 31.57 5.86
N LYS A 231 16.43 30.29 6.14
CA LYS A 231 15.15 29.59 6.15
C LYS A 231 15.12 28.58 7.30
N PRO A 232 14.05 28.52 8.09
CA PRO A 232 13.90 27.49 9.13
C PRO A 232 13.96 26.09 8.46
N ALA A 233 14.66 25.18 9.10
CA ALA A 233 14.68 23.79 8.64
C ALA A 233 13.32 23.15 8.85
N GLN A 234 12.87 22.38 7.88
CA GLN A 234 11.56 21.72 7.92
C GLN A 234 11.68 20.29 7.38
N SER A 235 10.92 19.40 7.99
CA SER A 235 10.79 18.01 7.55
C SER A 235 9.35 17.67 7.18
N LEU A 236 9.21 16.76 6.25
CA LEU A 236 7.91 16.19 5.93
C LEU A 236 7.43 15.26 7.03
N ARG A 237 6.15 15.37 7.40
CA ARG A 237 5.47 14.48 8.32
C ARG A 237 4.10 14.11 7.79
N TYR A 238 3.69 12.87 8.04
CA TYR A 238 2.41 12.34 7.63
C TYR A 238 1.36 12.54 8.71
N HIS A 239 0.20 13.10 8.33
CA HIS A 239 -0.96 13.23 9.20
C HIS A 239 -1.99 12.17 8.84
N PRO A 240 -2.17 11.12 9.65
CA PRO A 240 -3.00 9.98 9.28
C PRO A 240 -4.50 10.29 9.24
N GLU A 241 -4.99 11.23 10.05
CA GLU A 241 -6.41 11.61 10.07
C GLU A 241 -6.80 12.49 8.88
N GLU A 242 -5.86 13.31 8.40
CA GLU A 242 -6.07 14.19 7.24
C GLU A 242 -5.53 13.57 5.95
N GLU A 243 -4.93 12.39 6.04
CA GLU A 243 -4.33 11.65 4.91
C GLU A 243 -3.41 12.51 4.03
N ARG A 244 -2.69 13.42 4.63
CA ARG A 244 -1.78 14.34 3.93
C ARG A 244 -0.39 14.37 4.55
N VAL A 245 0.57 14.77 3.73
CA VAL A 245 1.92 15.10 4.16
C VAL A 245 2.05 16.62 4.22
N GLN A 246 2.68 17.12 5.27
CA GLN A 246 2.99 18.54 5.39
C GLN A 246 4.36 18.77 6.02
N PHE A 247 4.90 19.96 5.80
CA PHE A 247 6.15 20.39 6.42
C PHE A 247 5.89 20.81 7.86
N LEU A 248 6.70 20.27 8.77
CA LEU A 248 6.78 20.70 10.14
C LEU A 248 8.17 21.28 10.43
N PRO A 249 8.31 22.17 11.45
CA PRO A 249 9.57 22.79 11.81
C PRO A 249 10.53 21.84 12.53
N ILE A 250 10.68 20.62 12.00
CA ILE A 250 11.56 19.58 12.51
C ILE A 250 12.84 19.60 11.69
N ILE A 251 13.99 19.60 12.33
CA ILE A 251 15.27 19.61 11.68
C ILE A 251 15.60 18.19 11.21
N PRO A 252 15.69 17.96 9.89
CA PRO A 252 16.05 16.63 9.37
C PRO A 252 17.50 16.31 9.72
N GLU A 253 17.73 15.06 10.14
CA GLU A 253 19.09 14.53 10.40
C GLU A 253 19.89 15.23 11.50
N ALA A 254 19.30 16.19 12.21
CA ALA A 254 19.97 16.86 13.33
C ALA A 254 20.19 15.89 14.50
N GLY A 255 21.26 16.12 15.22
CA GLY A 255 21.43 15.53 16.54
C GLY A 255 20.34 16.05 17.50
N PRO A 256 20.09 15.34 18.60
CA PRO A 256 19.03 15.71 19.54
C PRO A 256 19.20 17.08 20.18
N ASP A 257 20.41 17.65 20.17
CA ASP A 257 20.75 18.93 20.78
C ASP A 257 20.83 20.09 19.76
N GLU A 258 20.48 19.83 18.50
CA GLU A 258 20.51 20.84 17.44
C GLU A 258 19.12 21.44 17.22
N GLY A 259 19.03 22.77 17.15
CA GLY A 259 17.80 23.52 16.88
C GLY A 259 17.51 24.56 17.95
N SER A 260 16.37 25.23 17.84
CA SER A 260 15.92 26.23 18.82
C SER A 260 15.16 25.58 19.99
N TYR A 261 14.55 24.42 19.73
CA TYR A 261 13.83 23.64 20.74
C TYR A 261 14.13 22.16 20.56
N GLN A 262 14.04 21.43 21.65
CA GLN A 262 14.09 19.98 21.67
C GLN A 262 12.74 19.44 22.12
N VAL A 263 12.23 18.47 21.42
CA VAL A 263 11.02 17.75 21.79
C VAL A 263 11.35 16.28 22.03
N LYS A 264 10.84 15.74 23.13
CA LYS A 264 10.87 14.31 23.45
C LYS A 264 9.45 13.81 23.66
N LEU A 265 9.16 12.63 23.13
CA LEU A 265 7.91 11.93 23.34
C LEU A 265 8.21 10.45 23.45
N SER A 266 7.74 9.81 24.53
CA SER A 266 7.89 8.37 24.69
C SER A 266 6.61 7.74 25.24
N VAL A 267 6.35 6.49 24.80
CA VAL A 267 5.24 5.68 25.29
C VAL A 267 5.84 4.41 25.88
N GLN A 268 5.58 4.21 27.16
CA GLN A 268 6.02 3.06 27.93
C GLN A 268 4.82 2.18 28.27
N MET A 269 4.98 0.88 28.13
CA MET A 269 3.98 -0.12 28.51
C MET A 269 4.60 -1.08 29.51
N THR A 270 4.00 -1.19 30.69
CA THR A 270 4.48 -2.02 31.80
C THR A 270 3.39 -3.00 32.25
N ARG A 271 3.75 -4.04 32.95
CA ARG A 271 2.78 -4.90 33.64
C ARG A 271 2.38 -4.26 34.98
N PRO A 272 1.11 -4.38 35.39
CA PRO A 272 0.69 -3.93 36.73
C PRO A 272 1.52 -4.56 37.87
N THR A 273 2.01 -5.80 37.64
CA THR A 273 2.83 -6.54 38.62
C THR A 273 4.31 -6.20 38.60
N ASP A 274 4.77 -5.45 37.58
CA ASP A 274 6.18 -5.07 37.41
C ASP A 274 6.26 -3.68 36.71
N PRO A 275 5.90 -2.59 37.42
CA PRO A 275 5.80 -1.27 36.83
C PRO A 275 7.17 -0.63 36.52
N GLN A 276 8.26 -1.20 37.06
CA GLN A 276 9.60 -0.68 36.83
C GLN A 276 10.25 -1.21 35.56
N ARG A 277 9.69 -2.26 34.97
CA ARG A 277 10.27 -2.91 33.81
C ARG A 277 9.31 -2.86 32.62
N PRO A 278 9.60 -2.01 31.63
CA PRO A 278 8.75 -1.95 30.44
C PRO A 278 8.81 -3.24 29.64
N VAL A 279 7.64 -3.72 29.22
CA VAL A 279 7.52 -4.81 28.25
C VAL A 279 7.67 -4.28 26.83
N TRP A 280 7.32 -3.02 26.63
CA TRP A 280 7.50 -2.30 25.37
C TRP A 280 7.71 -0.80 25.65
N LEU A 281 8.64 -0.21 24.91
CA LEU A 281 8.96 1.21 24.99
C LEU A 281 9.23 1.74 23.58
N ALA A 282 8.64 2.85 23.24
CA ALA A 282 8.95 3.62 22.04
C ALA A 282 9.25 5.07 22.40
N GLU A 283 10.25 5.62 21.77
CA GLU A 283 10.73 6.98 22.06
C GLU A 283 11.09 7.70 20.77
N THR A 284 10.80 9.00 20.73
CA THR A 284 11.35 9.94 19.74
C THR A 284 11.96 11.13 20.46
N ARG A 285 13.02 11.68 19.83
CA ARG A 285 13.69 12.89 20.28
C ARG A 285 14.13 13.67 19.06
N GLU A 286 13.53 14.84 18.84
CA GLU A 286 13.77 15.64 17.64
C GLU A 286 14.07 17.10 17.97
N GLY A 287 14.94 17.74 17.18
CA GLY A 287 15.20 19.16 17.21
C GLY A 287 14.15 19.93 16.40
N LEU A 288 13.66 21.05 16.93
CA LEU A 288 12.74 21.94 16.23
C LEU A 288 13.44 23.26 15.88
N SER A 289 13.21 23.76 14.67
CA SER A 289 13.68 25.09 14.24
C SER A 289 12.79 26.22 14.76
N GLU A 290 11.52 25.92 15.03
CA GLU A 290 10.50 26.81 15.54
C GLU A 290 9.67 26.12 16.64
N PRO A 291 9.01 26.87 17.54
CA PRO A 291 8.17 26.26 18.55
C PRO A 291 6.94 25.58 17.95
N MET A 292 6.60 24.42 18.47
CA MET A 292 5.41 23.65 18.14
C MET A 292 4.74 23.15 19.41
N THR A 293 3.41 23.06 19.46
CA THR A 293 2.76 22.47 20.62
C THR A 293 3.03 20.97 20.68
N LEU A 294 3.16 20.41 21.89
CA LEU A 294 3.31 18.97 22.08
C LEU A 294 2.14 18.18 21.49
N LYS A 295 0.94 18.72 21.56
CA LYS A 295 -0.27 18.12 20.99
C LYS A 295 -0.18 18.02 19.46
N ASP A 296 0.31 19.08 18.79
CA ASP A 296 0.48 19.06 17.35
C ASP A 296 1.62 18.12 16.93
N PHE A 297 2.74 18.15 17.63
CA PHE A 297 3.82 17.19 17.40
C PHE A 297 3.34 15.74 17.54
N ALA A 298 2.56 15.45 18.59
CA ALA A 298 2.04 14.12 18.85
C ALA A 298 1.08 13.61 17.75
N ARG A 299 0.28 14.48 17.16
CA ARG A 299 -0.63 14.09 16.04
C ARG A 299 0.12 13.46 14.88
N TYR A 300 1.31 13.95 14.57
CA TYR A 300 2.14 13.42 13.48
C TYR A 300 3.04 12.27 13.89
N THR A 301 3.33 12.19 15.20
CA THR A 301 4.37 11.28 15.69
C THR A 301 3.80 10.02 16.32
N LEU A 302 2.78 10.13 17.18
CA LEU A 302 2.21 8.98 17.90
C LEU A 302 1.71 7.85 16.99
N PRO A 303 0.98 8.13 15.89
CA PRO A 303 0.52 7.07 15.02
C PRO A 303 1.65 6.29 14.36
N VAL A 304 2.77 6.96 14.07
CA VAL A 304 3.96 6.33 13.47
C VAL A 304 4.76 5.59 14.54
N LEU A 305 4.90 6.21 15.72
CA LEU A 305 5.59 5.65 16.88
C LEU A 305 4.94 4.33 17.36
N LEU A 306 3.62 4.26 17.38
CA LEU A 306 2.87 3.08 17.84
C LEU A 306 2.68 2.02 16.76
N ARG A 307 2.91 2.35 15.50
CA ARG A 307 2.67 1.44 14.36
C ARG A 307 3.37 0.09 14.46
N PRO A 308 4.63 -0.03 14.94
CA PRO A 308 5.28 -1.31 15.05
C PRO A 308 4.76 -2.18 16.19
N PHE A 309 4.05 -1.63 17.18
CA PHE A 309 3.61 -2.39 18.36
C PHE A 309 2.92 -3.72 17.96
N PRO A 310 3.23 -4.81 18.58
CA PRO A 310 4.11 -5.03 19.73
C PRO A 310 5.59 -5.33 19.38
N PHE A 311 6.02 -5.06 18.17
CA PHE A 311 7.38 -5.30 17.71
C PHE A 311 8.27 -4.08 17.96
N ALA A 312 9.58 -4.29 17.91
CA ALA A 312 10.58 -3.24 18.02
C ALA A 312 11.51 -3.29 16.80
N PRO A 313 11.29 -2.43 15.79
CA PRO A 313 12.26 -2.26 14.71
C PRO A 313 13.64 -1.86 15.27
N SER A 314 14.69 -2.32 14.61
CA SER A 314 16.06 -1.96 14.97
C SER A 314 16.43 -0.55 14.50
N GLY A 315 17.46 0.02 15.12
CA GLY A 315 17.95 1.35 14.78
C GLY A 315 17.20 2.48 15.47
N SER A 316 17.76 3.68 15.39
CA SER A 316 17.20 4.91 15.97
C SER A 316 16.52 5.80 14.95
N ARG A 317 16.51 5.39 13.68
CA ARG A 317 15.89 6.13 12.59
C ARG A 317 15.06 5.17 11.75
N GLN A 318 13.82 5.52 11.52
CA GLN A 318 12.89 4.73 10.73
C GLN A 318 12.51 5.49 9.46
N HIS A 319 12.53 4.80 8.34
CA HIS A 319 12.19 5.35 7.04
C HIS A 319 10.86 4.80 6.55
N PHE A 320 10.07 5.68 5.94
CA PHE A 320 8.77 5.34 5.38
C PHE A 320 8.61 5.99 4.01
N THR A 321 7.72 5.44 3.21
CA THR A 321 7.13 6.13 2.09
C THR A 321 5.66 6.40 2.41
N ALA A 322 5.28 7.67 2.47
CA ALA A 322 3.87 8.03 2.43
C ALA A 322 3.42 8.01 0.97
N ARG A 323 2.39 7.23 0.68
CA ARG A 323 1.80 7.11 -0.65
C ARG A 323 0.36 7.54 -0.59
N ARG A 324 -0.02 8.50 -1.43
CA ARG A 324 -1.40 8.95 -1.62
C ARG A 324 -1.78 8.69 -3.07
N SER A 325 -2.90 8.02 -3.29
CA SER A 325 -3.48 7.82 -4.61
C SER A 325 -4.89 8.41 -4.64
N ARG A 326 -5.18 9.21 -5.66
CA ARG A 326 -6.51 9.76 -5.91
C ARG A 326 -6.87 9.45 -7.36
N TYR A 327 -7.96 8.72 -7.57
CA TYR A 327 -8.40 8.30 -8.90
C TYR A 327 -9.91 8.13 -8.93
N LEU A 328 -10.46 8.17 -10.15
CA LEU A 328 -11.85 7.82 -10.37
C LEU A 328 -11.94 6.30 -10.56
N TYR A 329 -12.65 5.67 -9.64
CA TYR A 329 -12.85 4.24 -9.63
C TYR A 329 -14.11 3.88 -10.40
N THR A 330 -14.00 2.96 -11.32
CA THR A 330 -15.10 2.37 -12.07
C THR A 330 -15.20 0.87 -11.88
N GLY A 331 -14.12 0.22 -11.43
CA GLY A 331 -14.01 -1.23 -11.30
C GLY A 331 -13.66 -1.94 -12.59
N LEU A 332 -13.12 -1.21 -13.56
CA LEU A 332 -12.63 -1.80 -14.82
C LEU A 332 -11.17 -2.24 -14.70
N HIS A 333 -10.86 -3.36 -15.35
CA HIS A 333 -9.49 -3.78 -15.59
C HIS A 333 -9.18 -3.69 -17.08
N TYR A 334 -8.04 -3.11 -17.38
CA TYR A 334 -7.61 -2.76 -18.74
C TYR A 334 -6.48 -3.64 -19.23
N ALA A 335 -6.45 -3.94 -20.53
CA ALA A 335 -5.31 -4.58 -21.17
C ALA A 335 -4.19 -3.55 -21.43
N LEU A 336 -2.91 -3.94 -21.21
CA LEU A 336 -1.77 -3.04 -21.44
C LEU A 336 -1.61 -2.65 -22.92
N GLN A 337 -1.93 -3.55 -23.84
CA GLN A 337 -1.79 -3.31 -25.28
C GLN A 337 -2.97 -2.54 -25.87
N ASP A 338 -4.11 -2.53 -25.19
CA ASP A 338 -5.32 -1.83 -25.61
C ASP A 338 -6.15 -1.39 -24.39
N LEU A 339 -5.91 -0.17 -23.93
CA LEU A 339 -6.64 0.40 -22.80
C LEU A 339 -8.14 0.62 -23.09
N GLY A 340 -8.54 0.62 -24.36
CA GLY A 340 -9.96 0.65 -24.72
C GLY A 340 -10.67 -0.68 -24.44
N ARG A 341 -9.94 -1.78 -24.28
CA ARG A 341 -10.50 -3.10 -24.07
C ARG A 341 -10.71 -3.41 -22.59
N VAL A 342 -11.94 -3.71 -22.23
CA VAL A 342 -12.32 -4.17 -20.90
C VAL A 342 -11.91 -5.64 -20.75
N VAL A 343 -11.00 -5.94 -19.83
CA VAL A 343 -10.54 -7.31 -19.55
C VAL A 343 -11.42 -7.97 -18.51
N GLU A 344 -11.75 -7.21 -17.46
CA GLU A 344 -12.52 -7.66 -16.30
C GLU A 344 -13.35 -6.52 -15.75
N VAL A 345 -14.47 -6.84 -15.13
CA VAL A 345 -15.35 -5.90 -14.42
C VAL A 345 -15.53 -6.41 -12.99
N GLU A 346 -15.17 -5.61 -12.01
CA GLU A 346 -15.34 -5.99 -10.60
C GLU A 346 -16.82 -6.06 -10.23
N GLU A 347 -17.22 -7.08 -9.49
CA GLU A 347 -18.59 -7.23 -8.98
C GLU A 347 -18.95 -6.03 -8.09
N ALA A 348 -20.22 -5.63 -8.13
CA ALA A 348 -20.76 -4.49 -7.40
C ALA A 348 -20.05 -3.13 -7.66
N SER A 349 -19.28 -3.03 -8.75
CA SER A 349 -18.62 -1.78 -9.16
C SER A 349 -19.55 -0.87 -9.98
N PRO A 350 -19.20 0.44 -10.14
CA PRO A 350 -19.92 1.32 -11.06
C PRO A 350 -20.00 0.80 -12.49
N ALA A 351 -18.96 0.18 -13.00
CA ALA A 351 -18.95 -0.42 -14.33
C ALA A 351 -19.89 -1.62 -14.46
N PHE A 352 -19.95 -2.46 -13.41
CA PHE A 352 -20.90 -3.56 -13.34
C PHE A 352 -22.33 -3.04 -13.32
N ALA A 353 -22.63 -2.02 -12.50
CA ALA A 353 -23.94 -1.39 -12.43
C ALA A 353 -24.36 -0.71 -13.76
N ALA A 354 -23.38 -0.18 -14.51
CA ALA A 354 -23.60 0.39 -15.84
C ALA A 354 -23.81 -0.68 -16.93
N GLY A 355 -23.60 -1.96 -16.64
CA GLY A 355 -23.79 -3.06 -17.58
C GLY A 355 -22.59 -3.33 -18.49
N LEU A 356 -21.41 -2.84 -18.14
CA LEU A 356 -20.17 -3.20 -18.82
C LEU A 356 -19.81 -4.66 -18.58
N GLN A 357 -19.19 -5.29 -19.57
CA GLN A 357 -18.84 -6.71 -19.56
C GLN A 357 -17.39 -6.92 -20.01
N PRO A 358 -16.73 -7.99 -19.55
CA PRO A 358 -15.45 -8.40 -20.11
C PRO A 358 -15.56 -8.62 -21.63
N GLY A 359 -14.59 -8.06 -22.37
CA GLY A 359 -14.55 -8.09 -23.81
C GLY A 359 -15.12 -6.86 -24.51
N ASP A 360 -15.84 -5.99 -23.81
CA ASP A 360 -16.29 -4.69 -24.36
C ASP A 360 -15.08 -3.85 -24.77
N ARG A 361 -15.28 -3.05 -25.81
CA ARG A 361 -14.30 -2.09 -26.26
C ARG A 361 -14.87 -0.68 -26.16
N ILE A 362 -14.25 0.15 -25.32
CA ILE A 362 -14.60 1.56 -25.17
C ILE A 362 -14.07 2.30 -26.40
N LEU A 363 -14.95 2.92 -27.16
CA LEU A 363 -14.64 3.69 -28.36
C LEU A 363 -14.53 5.19 -28.10
N ALA A 364 -15.43 5.70 -27.25
CA ALA A 364 -15.47 7.11 -26.88
C ALA A 364 -16.00 7.31 -25.46
N ILE A 365 -15.62 8.41 -24.85
CA ILE A 365 -16.09 8.88 -23.54
C ILE A 365 -16.56 10.32 -23.67
N ASN A 366 -17.83 10.58 -23.33
CA ASN A 366 -18.47 11.89 -23.48
C ASN A 366 -18.31 12.46 -24.91
N GLY A 367 -18.50 11.63 -25.93
CA GLY A 367 -18.37 12.00 -27.34
C GLY A 367 -16.93 12.19 -27.83
N ARG A 368 -15.93 11.96 -26.98
CA ARG A 368 -14.50 12.02 -27.37
C ARG A 368 -13.97 10.63 -27.61
N THR A 369 -13.56 10.37 -28.84
CA THR A 369 -12.93 9.10 -29.23
C THR A 369 -11.61 8.91 -28.47
N LEU A 370 -11.37 7.67 -28.02
CA LEU A 370 -10.08 7.31 -27.47
C LEU A 370 -9.00 7.41 -28.57
N GLY A 371 -7.85 7.99 -28.20
CA GLY A 371 -6.68 8.02 -29.08
C GLY A 371 -5.91 6.71 -29.07
N ASP A 372 -4.58 6.81 -28.97
CA ASP A 372 -3.73 5.64 -28.84
C ASP A 372 -3.90 4.99 -27.46
N THR A 373 -4.27 3.73 -27.46
CA THR A 373 -4.57 2.93 -26.27
C THR A 373 -3.48 1.90 -25.94
N ASP A 374 -2.39 1.82 -26.71
CA ASP A 374 -1.27 0.93 -26.43
C ASP A 374 -0.38 1.47 -25.30
N LEU A 375 -0.63 1.00 -24.06
CA LEU A 375 0.12 1.42 -22.89
C LEU A 375 1.58 0.95 -22.91
N THR A 376 1.91 -0.11 -23.64
CA THR A 376 3.30 -0.58 -23.77
C THR A 376 4.17 0.50 -24.42
N ARG A 377 3.70 1.04 -25.52
CA ARG A 377 4.33 2.17 -26.22
C ARG A 377 4.28 3.45 -25.38
N LEU A 378 3.12 3.77 -24.85
CA LEU A 378 2.90 4.95 -24.00
C LEU A 378 3.76 4.92 -22.71
N SER A 379 4.06 3.73 -22.18
CA SER A 379 4.96 3.56 -21.04
C SER A 379 6.40 3.99 -21.37
N GLU A 380 6.87 3.75 -22.58
CA GLU A 380 8.20 4.20 -23.01
C GLU A 380 8.25 5.71 -23.19
N GLU A 381 7.21 6.29 -23.78
CA GLU A 381 7.05 7.73 -23.91
C GLU A 381 6.97 8.42 -22.53
N HIS A 382 6.24 7.80 -21.60
CA HIS A 382 6.17 8.29 -20.22
C HIS A 382 7.55 8.31 -19.55
N ARG A 383 8.30 7.20 -19.62
CA ARG A 383 9.66 7.15 -19.07
C ARG A 383 10.58 8.17 -19.71
N ARG A 384 10.46 8.41 -21.01
CA ARG A 384 11.19 9.46 -21.72
C ARG A 384 10.79 10.83 -21.21
N PHE A 385 9.49 11.12 -21.11
CA PHE A 385 8.96 12.37 -20.57
C PHE A 385 9.50 12.64 -19.16
N VAL A 386 9.47 11.66 -18.26
CA VAL A 386 9.97 11.81 -16.89
C VAL A 386 11.45 12.18 -16.88
N ARG A 387 12.29 11.53 -17.73
CA ARG A 387 13.71 11.84 -17.83
C ARG A 387 13.98 13.22 -18.42
N GLU A 388 13.35 13.54 -19.55
CA GLU A 388 13.56 14.79 -20.27
C GLU A 388 13.06 16.01 -19.51
N THR A 389 12.09 15.82 -18.60
CA THR A 389 11.50 16.89 -17.80
C THR A 389 12.01 16.97 -16.36
N GLU A 390 12.98 16.16 -16.00
CA GLU A 390 13.53 16.13 -14.65
C GLU A 390 14.09 17.49 -14.21
N SER A 391 14.72 18.23 -15.12
CA SER A 391 15.26 19.58 -14.87
C SER A 391 14.18 20.64 -14.59
N TYR A 392 12.93 20.39 -14.95
CA TYR A 392 11.80 21.30 -14.70
C TYR A 392 11.10 21.04 -13.37
N ARG A 393 11.54 20.01 -12.64
CA ARG A 393 11.01 19.77 -11.31
C ARG A 393 11.49 20.83 -10.35
N GLU A 394 10.60 21.32 -9.51
CA GLU A 394 11.00 22.20 -8.44
C GLU A 394 11.97 21.45 -7.50
N VAL A 395 13.09 22.12 -7.25
CA VAL A 395 14.08 21.62 -6.27
C VAL A 395 13.45 21.80 -4.88
N GLY A 396 12.82 20.75 -4.42
CA GLY A 396 12.17 20.69 -3.13
C GLY A 396 12.05 19.22 -2.72
N PRO A 397 11.71 18.95 -1.46
CA PRO A 397 11.64 17.56 -0.95
C PRO A 397 10.59 16.71 -1.68
N LEU A 398 9.66 17.32 -2.42
CA LEU A 398 8.63 16.61 -3.18
C LEU A 398 9.06 16.26 -4.60
N GLY A 399 10.01 17.00 -5.21
CA GLY A 399 10.51 16.72 -6.56
C GLY A 399 9.47 16.74 -7.67
N TYR A 400 8.36 17.46 -7.47
CA TYR A 400 7.28 17.59 -8.45
C TYR A 400 7.45 18.82 -9.33
N TRP A 401 6.82 18.79 -10.52
CA TRP A 401 6.72 19.99 -11.34
C TRP A 401 5.83 21.03 -10.66
N SER A 402 6.22 22.28 -10.74
CA SER A 402 5.30 23.34 -10.37
C SER A 402 4.01 23.26 -11.20
N PRO A 403 2.84 23.70 -10.69
CA PRO A 403 1.59 23.71 -11.46
C PRO A 403 1.73 24.42 -12.81
N LYS A 404 2.53 25.49 -12.87
CA LYS A 404 2.81 26.24 -14.11
C LYS A 404 3.65 25.44 -15.09
N ALA A 405 4.77 24.84 -14.62
CA ALA A 405 5.63 24.00 -15.45
C ALA A 405 4.88 22.76 -15.92
N TYR A 406 4.15 22.09 -15.03
CA TYR A 406 3.31 20.95 -15.38
C TYR A 406 2.25 21.29 -16.43
N GLY A 407 1.58 22.45 -16.30
CA GLY A 407 0.61 22.91 -17.29
C GLY A 407 1.21 23.15 -18.68
N ALA A 408 2.43 23.68 -18.74
CA ALA A 408 3.15 23.88 -20.01
C ALA A 408 3.60 22.54 -20.62
N LEU A 409 4.17 21.64 -19.81
CA LEU A 409 4.58 20.30 -20.20
C LEU A 409 3.39 19.45 -20.66
N ARG A 410 2.27 19.53 -19.96
CA ARG A 410 1.04 18.85 -20.33
C ARG A 410 0.52 19.30 -21.71
N LYS A 411 0.66 20.58 -22.06
CA LYS A 411 0.30 21.05 -23.41
C LYS A 411 1.22 20.47 -24.48
N ALA A 412 2.52 20.39 -24.21
CA ALA A 412 3.50 19.81 -25.13
C ALA A 412 3.28 18.30 -25.35
N PHE A 413 2.74 17.60 -24.35
CA PHE A 413 2.44 16.16 -24.37
C PHE A 413 0.92 15.88 -24.36
N ALA A 414 0.10 16.83 -24.76
CA ALA A 414 -1.38 16.79 -24.65
C ALA A 414 -2.05 15.68 -25.48
N SER A 415 -1.32 15.03 -26.37
CA SER A 415 -1.81 13.87 -27.15
C SER A 415 -1.75 12.55 -26.37
N GLN A 416 -1.47 12.56 -25.09
CA GLN A 416 -1.33 11.35 -24.27
C GLN A 416 -2.70 10.87 -23.76
N PRO A 417 -3.34 9.91 -24.46
CA PRO A 417 -4.75 9.57 -24.18
C PRO A 417 -4.96 8.75 -22.92
N TYR A 418 -3.94 8.01 -22.46
CA TYR A 418 -4.07 7.13 -21.30
C TYR A 418 -4.32 7.88 -19.98
N SER A 419 -3.88 9.13 -19.87
CA SER A 419 -4.21 9.97 -18.69
C SER A 419 -5.72 10.20 -18.56
N TYR A 420 -6.45 9.98 -19.63
CA TYR A 420 -7.89 10.13 -19.67
C TYR A 420 -8.63 8.89 -19.17
N LEU A 421 -8.11 7.69 -19.44
CA LEU A 421 -8.77 6.46 -19.05
C LEU A 421 -8.77 6.26 -17.54
N PHE A 422 -7.63 6.38 -16.88
CA PHE A 422 -7.54 6.15 -15.45
C PHE A 422 -7.77 7.39 -14.57
N ALA A 423 -7.70 8.59 -15.12
CA ALA A 423 -8.05 9.82 -14.41
C ALA A 423 -9.45 10.34 -14.78
N PHE A 424 -9.99 10.00 -15.94
CA PHE A 424 -11.26 10.48 -16.53
C PHE A 424 -11.43 12.00 -16.55
N ARG A 425 -10.48 12.76 -16.03
CA ARG A 425 -10.57 14.21 -15.84
C ARG A 425 -10.92 15.02 -17.08
N PRO A 426 -10.39 14.74 -18.27
CA PRO A 426 -10.78 15.47 -19.46
C PRO A 426 -12.19 15.17 -19.96
N TYR A 427 -12.79 14.08 -19.46
CA TYR A 427 -14.13 13.64 -19.85
C TYR A 427 -15.18 14.03 -18.81
N VAL A 428 -14.76 14.33 -17.59
CA VAL A 428 -15.62 14.69 -16.47
C VAL A 428 -15.43 16.17 -16.19
N SER A 429 -16.45 16.98 -16.39
CA SER A 429 -16.49 18.32 -15.80
C SER A 429 -16.95 18.17 -14.35
N GLU A 430 -16.37 18.94 -13.44
CA GLU A 430 -16.83 19.01 -12.04
C GLU A 430 -18.32 19.40 -11.96
N GLU A 431 -18.80 20.16 -12.95
CA GLU A 431 -20.19 20.61 -13.09
C GLU A 431 -21.16 19.49 -13.50
N SER A 432 -20.69 18.43 -14.19
CA SER A 432 -21.56 17.33 -14.66
C SER A 432 -21.79 16.22 -13.62
N GLY A 433 -21.31 16.39 -12.40
CA GLY A 433 -21.44 15.39 -11.35
C GLY A 433 -20.69 14.09 -11.62
N GLY A 434 -19.76 14.09 -12.57
CA GLY A 434 -18.91 12.95 -12.88
C GLY A 434 -19.56 11.87 -13.75
N LEU A 435 -20.79 12.04 -14.24
CA LEU A 435 -21.45 11.07 -15.11
C LEU A 435 -20.71 10.98 -16.46
N LEU A 436 -20.34 9.74 -16.84
CA LEU A 436 -19.69 9.44 -18.11
C LEU A 436 -20.68 8.78 -19.08
N THR A 437 -20.70 9.24 -20.31
CA THR A 437 -21.36 8.55 -21.42
C THR A 437 -20.30 7.78 -22.19
N LEU A 438 -20.38 6.47 -22.17
CA LEU A 438 -19.46 5.57 -22.86
C LEU A 438 -20.09 5.08 -24.16
N GLU A 439 -19.38 5.23 -25.26
CA GLU A 439 -19.68 4.50 -26.49
C GLU A 439 -18.80 3.26 -26.52
N ILE A 440 -19.43 2.09 -26.56
CA ILE A 440 -18.73 0.81 -26.54
C ILE A 440 -19.10 -0.03 -27.76
N GLU A 441 -18.21 -0.96 -28.10
CA GLU A 441 -18.47 -2.05 -29.03
C GLU A 441 -18.48 -3.38 -28.27
N ARG A 442 -19.53 -4.18 -28.47
CA ARG A 442 -19.71 -5.52 -27.93
C ARG A 442 -20.17 -6.43 -29.05
N SER A 443 -19.38 -7.47 -29.38
CA SER A 443 -19.69 -8.44 -30.44
C SER A 443 -19.99 -7.79 -31.79
N GLY A 444 -19.36 -6.66 -32.10
CA GLY A 444 -19.55 -5.92 -33.36
C GLY A 444 -20.72 -4.93 -33.36
N GLU A 445 -21.50 -4.86 -32.30
CA GLU A 445 -22.59 -3.90 -32.13
C GLU A 445 -22.16 -2.74 -31.21
N ARG A 446 -22.72 -1.55 -31.45
CA ARG A 446 -22.43 -0.37 -30.63
C ARG A 446 -23.51 -0.10 -29.62
N TYR A 447 -23.10 0.23 -28.42
CA TYR A 447 -23.97 0.59 -27.30
C TYR A 447 -23.52 1.89 -26.67
N THR A 448 -24.48 2.59 -26.08
CA THR A 448 -24.21 3.76 -25.24
C THR A 448 -24.59 3.44 -23.80
N LEU A 449 -23.64 3.53 -22.89
CA LEU A 449 -23.82 3.26 -21.47
C LEU A 449 -23.55 4.52 -20.64
N GLN A 450 -24.25 4.63 -19.51
CA GLN A 450 -24.03 5.68 -18.53
C GLN A 450 -23.28 5.09 -17.33
N LEU A 451 -22.16 5.69 -16.98
CA LEU A 451 -21.30 5.26 -15.90
C LEU A 451 -21.06 6.40 -14.92
N GLN A 452 -21.37 6.18 -13.63
CA GLN A 452 -21.07 7.11 -12.55
C GLN A 452 -19.84 6.62 -11.79
N PRO A 453 -18.62 7.14 -12.04
CA PRO A 453 -17.43 6.72 -11.31
C PRO A 453 -17.45 7.25 -9.87
N GLU A 454 -16.73 6.56 -8.99
CA GLU A 454 -16.51 6.98 -7.60
C GLU A 454 -15.13 7.63 -7.48
N LEU A 455 -15.05 8.78 -6.79
CA LEU A 455 -13.75 9.33 -6.43
C LEU A 455 -13.19 8.55 -5.24
N ARG A 456 -12.11 7.80 -5.45
CA ARG A 456 -11.37 7.12 -4.38
C ARG A 456 -10.09 7.86 -4.05
N GLN A 457 -9.86 8.04 -2.77
CA GLN A 457 -8.62 8.56 -2.23
C GLN A 457 -8.10 7.57 -1.20
N GLU A 458 -6.86 7.16 -1.38
CA GLU A 458 -6.19 6.22 -0.51
C GLU A 458 -4.88 6.82 -0.04
N SER A 459 -4.60 6.64 1.22
CA SER A 459 -3.35 7.07 1.81
C SER A 459 -2.74 5.92 2.61
N THR A 460 -1.46 5.69 2.41
CA THR A 460 -0.75 4.57 3.04
C THR A 460 0.63 5.01 3.46
N LEU A 461 1.01 4.68 4.68
CA LEU A 461 2.38 4.82 5.17
C LEU A 461 3.06 3.45 5.12
N ILE A 462 4.06 3.33 4.26
CA ILE A 462 4.79 2.07 4.00
C ILE A 462 6.15 2.17 4.67
N PRO A 463 6.48 1.26 5.61
CA PRO A 463 7.84 1.21 6.17
C PRO A 463 8.82 0.79 5.08
N LEU A 464 9.93 1.51 4.98
CA LEU A 464 11.06 1.10 4.16
C LEU A 464 11.96 0.21 5.01
N ASP A 465 12.40 -0.90 4.43
CA ASP A 465 13.29 -1.82 5.11
C ASP A 465 14.65 -1.17 5.39
N GLN A 466 15.16 -1.43 6.57
CA GLN A 466 16.56 -1.26 6.93
C GLN A 466 17.32 -2.56 6.68
#